data_8adc7d224e7ea96e2cb52ec28376cc6f
#
_entry.id   8adc7d224e7ea96e2cb52ec28376cc6f
#
_cell.length_a   1.000
_cell.length_b   1.000
_cell.length_c   1.000
_cell.angle_alpha   90.00
_cell.angle_beta   90.00
_cell.angle_gamma   90.00
#
_symmetry.space_group_name_H-M   'P 1'
#
loop_
_entity.id
_entity.type
_entity.pdbx_description
1 polymer ?
#
loop_
_entity_poly.entity_id
_entity_poly.type
_entity_poly.pdbx_seq_one_letter_code
_entity_poly.pdbx_strand_id
1 'polypeptide(L)'
;NASEAFYIYNVSVDGNATKVEYRYNGVASTYHLPFIDEASIECSFACAAIALHLGVAAVVLDERMSHLEPVAMRLEVKEGVRGCTLINDSYNSDFNSLDIALDFMCRRPDHNGRRRTLILSDIYQSGEAQGLLYSKVSQLALNRGVQKFIGVGKALKDNSSEIHIP
;
A
#
# COMPACT_ATOMS: atom_id res chain seq x y z
N ASN A 1 20.95 -9.41 -11.18
CA ASN A 1 22.08 -10.01 -11.90
C ASN A 1 21.92 -11.53 -11.90
N ALA A 2 21.94 -12.21 -13.05
CA ALA A 2 21.65 -13.65 -13.16
C ALA A 2 22.69 -14.54 -12.42
N SER A 3 23.75 -13.96 -11.88
CA SER A 3 24.78 -14.64 -11.07
C SER A 3 24.51 -14.59 -9.57
N GLU A 4 23.45 -13.90 -9.14
CA GLU A 4 23.10 -13.77 -7.73
C GLU A 4 22.38 -15.01 -7.21
N ALA A 5 22.55 -15.31 -5.92
CA ALA A 5 21.94 -16.48 -5.30
C ALA A 5 20.40 -16.42 -5.35
N PHE A 6 19.83 -15.20 -5.24
CA PHE A 6 18.39 -14.93 -5.38
C PHE A 6 18.16 -13.81 -6.40
N TYR A 7 17.33 -14.06 -7.41
CA TYR A 7 17.04 -13.12 -8.49
C TYR A 7 15.57 -13.21 -8.91
N ILE A 8 14.85 -12.09 -8.82
CA ILE A 8 13.47 -11.95 -9.30
C ILE A 8 13.54 -11.46 -10.75
N TYR A 9 12.87 -12.14 -11.66
CA TYR A 9 12.89 -11.80 -13.07
C TYR A 9 11.51 -11.42 -13.64
N ASN A 10 10.42 -11.75 -12.93
CA ASN A 10 9.08 -11.31 -13.33
C ASN A 10 8.16 -11.18 -12.12
N VAL A 11 7.30 -10.14 -12.16
CA VAL A 11 6.22 -9.91 -11.21
C VAL A 11 4.97 -9.58 -12.02
N SER A 12 3.90 -10.32 -11.84
CA SER A 12 2.64 -10.11 -12.54
C SER A 12 1.46 -10.10 -11.58
N VAL A 13 0.56 -9.13 -11.76
CA VAL A 13 -0.66 -9.00 -10.97
C VAL A 13 -1.82 -9.53 -11.78
N ASP A 14 -2.63 -10.41 -11.19
CA ASP A 14 -3.87 -10.92 -11.76
C ASP A 14 -4.99 -10.85 -10.72
N GLY A 15 -5.99 -10.02 -11.01
CA GLY A 15 -7.06 -9.74 -10.06
C GLY A 15 -6.55 -9.15 -8.74
N ASN A 16 -6.72 -9.88 -7.65
CA ASN A 16 -6.28 -9.48 -6.30
C ASN A 16 -5.03 -10.26 -5.82
N ALA A 17 -4.34 -10.93 -6.70
CA ALA A 17 -3.16 -11.72 -6.38
C ALA A 17 -1.95 -11.29 -7.23
N THR A 18 -0.76 -11.50 -6.70
CA THR A 18 0.50 -11.28 -7.40
C THR A 18 1.25 -12.59 -7.53
N LYS A 19 1.75 -12.87 -8.72
CA LYS A 19 2.68 -13.95 -9.01
C LYS A 19 4.09 -13.39 -9.10
N VAL A 20 5.02 -13.96 -8.32
CA VAL A 20 6.44 -13.61 -8.34
C VAL A 20 7.24 -14.79 -8.88
N GLU A 21 8.00 -14.57 -9.95
CA GLU A 21 8.86 -15.56 -10.57
C GLU A 21 10.33 -15.24 -10.26
N TYR A 22 11.01 -16.18 -9.67
CA TYR A 22 12.37 -15.98 -9.19
C TYR A 22 13.29 -17.15 -9.54
N ARG A 23 14.60 -16.93 -9.38
CA ARG A 23 15.62 -17.97 -9.43
C ARG A 23 16.42 -17.94 -8.14
N TYR A 24 16.61 -19.11 -7.55
CA TYR A 24 17.44 -19.30 -6.37
C TYR A 24 18.45 -20.41 -6.62
N ASN A 25 19.74 -20.10 -6.47
CA ASN A 25 20.85 -21.03 -6.75
C ASN A 25 20.72 -21.73 -8.12
N GLY A 26 20.30 -20.98 -9.14
CA GLY A 26 20.14 -21.48 -10.51
C GLY A 26 18.80 -22.18 -10.80
N VAL A 27 17.99 -22.49 -9.79
CA VAL A 27 16.68 -23.14 -9.95
C VAL A 27 15.58 -22.09 -10.06
N ALA A 28 14.80 -22.15 -11.15
CA ALA A 28 13.64 -21.29 -11.34
C ALA A 28 12.45 -21.81 -10.51
N SER A 29 11.73 -20.90 -9.88
CA SER A 29 10.54 -21.20 -9.10
C SER A 29 9.59 -19.99 -9.03
N THR A 30 8.45 -20.18 -8.37
CA THR A 30 7.38 -19.18 -8.30
C THR A 30 6.80 -19.19 -6.89
N TYR A 31 6.28 -18.04 -6.44
CA TYR A 31 5.35 -17.97 -5.33
C TYR A 31 4.23 -16.96 -5.62
N HIS A 32 3.12 -17.09 -4.89
CA HIS A 32 1.94 -16.26 -5.03
C HIS A 32 1.70 -15.46 -3.75
N LEU A 33 1.14 -14.26 -3.92
CA LEU A 33 0.79 -13.34 -2.83
C LEU A 33 -0.67 -12.92 -2.95
N PRO A 34 -1.42 -12.84 -1.86
CA PRO A 34 -2.76 -12.26 -1.84
C PRO A 34 -2.74 -10.71 -1.73
N PHE A 35 -1.69 -10.07 -2.26
CA PHE A 35 -1.47 -8.62 -2.24
C PHE A 35 -1.18 -8.11 -3.64
N ILE A 36 -1.56 -6.86 -3.91
CA ILE A 36 -1.33 -6.17 -5.17
C ILE A 36 -0.60 -4.82 -4.99
N ASP A 37 -0.37 -4.41 -3.75
CA ASP A 37 0.37 -3.19 -3.44
C ASP A 37 1.88 -3.41 -3.51
N GLU A 38 2.59 -2.40 -4.00
CA GLU A 38 4.02 -2.46 -4.26
C GLU A 38 4.84 -2.72 -2.99
N ALA A 39 4.45 -2.10 -1.86
CA ALA A 39 5.17 -2.24 -0.61
C ALA A 39 5.13 -3.69 -0.07
N SER A 40 3.95 -4.33 -0.08
CA SER A 40 3.80 -5.74 0.32
C SER A 40 4.56 -6.68 -0.62
N ILE A 41 4.53 -6.40 -1.93
CA ILE A 41 5.27 -7.17 -2.93
C ILE A 41 6.78 -7.06 -2.67
N GLU A 42 7.33 -5.86 -2.50
CA GLU A 42 8.75 -5.65 -2.21
C GLU A 42 9.19 -6.29 -0.89
N CYS A 43 8.39 -6.15 0.18
CA CYS A 43 8.66 -6.83 1.45
C CYS A 43 8.73 -8.35 1.29
N SER A 44 7.90 -8.93 0.42
CA SER A 44 7.91 -10.37 0.16
C SER A 44 9.23 -10.86 -0.45
N PHE A 45 9.94 -10.02 -1.21
CA PHE A 45 11.23 -10.38 -1.82
C PHE A 45 12.28 -10.67 -0.74
N ALA A 46 12.37 -9.79 0.26
CA ALA A 46 13.29 -9.99 1.38
C ALA A 46 12.91 -11.23 2.20
N CYS A 47 11.62 -11.42 2.48
CA CYS A 47 11.11 -12.59 3.20
C CYS A 47 11.42 -13.88 2.45
N ALA A 48 11.19 -13.93 1.14
CA ALA A 48 11.48 -15.11 0.30
C ALA A 48 12.97 -15.42 0.27
N ALA A 49 13.82 -14.41 0.07
CA ALA A 49 15.27 -14.58 0.05
C ALA A 49 15.79 -15.16 1.38
N ILE A 50 15.33 -14.63 2.51
CA ILE A 50 15.70 -15.10 3.85
C ILE A 50 15.20 -16.52 4.09
N ALA A 51 13.93 -16.80 3.78
CA ALA A 51 13.34 -18.14 3.98
C ALA A 51 14.09 -19.21 3.19
N LEU A 52 14.39 -18.95 1.92
CA LEU A 52 15.16 -19.86 1.07
C LEU A 52 16.60 -20.03 1.59
N HIS A 53 17.23 -18.95 2.06
CA HIS A 53 18.56 -19.02 2.67
C HIS A 53 18.59 -19.89 3.94
N LEU A 54 17.52 -19.85 4.72
CA LEU A 54 17.33 -20.70 5.91
C LEU A 54 16.89 -22.14 5.59
N GLY A 55 16.79 -22.49 4.31
CA GLY A 55 16.51 -23.87 3.86
C GLY A 55 15.02 -24.21 3.72
N VAL A 56 14.12 -23.20 3.70
CA VAL A 56 12.70 -23.44 3.40
C VAL A 56 12.58 -23.91 1.95
N ALA A 57 11.89 -25.02 1.72
CA ALA A 57 11.66 -25.52 0.36
C ALA A 57 10.74 -24.59 -0.44
N ALA A 58 11.00 -24.44 -1.75
CA ALA A 58 10.23 -23.53 -2.61
C ALA A 58 8.72 -23.80 -2.61
N VAL A 59 8.29 -25.06 -2.53
CA VAL A 59 6.88 -25.44 -2.45
C VAL A 59 6.24 -24.97 -1.14
N VAL A 60 6.97 -25.03 -0.03
CA VAL A 60 6.50 -24.55 1.27
C VAL A 60 6.45 -23.02 1.29
N LEU A 61 7.44 -22.37 0.65
CA LEU A 61 7.44 -20.91 0.49
C LEU A 61 6.17 -20.43 -0.23
N ASP A 62 5.85 -21.04 -1.38
CA ASP A 62 4.64 -20.68 -2.15
C ASP A 62 3.36 -20.90 -1.33
N GLU A 63 3.24 -22.05 -0.68
CA GLU A 63 2.10 -22.34 0.19
C GLU A 63 1.94 -21.28 1.29
N ARG A 64 3.01 -20.93 1.99
CA ARG A 64 2.94 -19.94 3.08
C ARG A 64 2.71 -18.53 2.60
N MET A 65 3.35 -18.11 1.52
CA MET A 65 3.17 -16.78 0.92
C MET A 65 1.74 -16.58 0.42
N SER A 66 1.11 -17.59 -0.16
CA SER A 66 -0.26 -17.50 -0.66
C SER A 66 -1.33 -17.40 0.45
N HIS A 67 -0.99 -17.78 1.69
CA HIS A 67 -1.88 -17.70 2.86
C HIS A 67 -1.55 -16.53 3.80
N LEU A 68 -0.74 -15.57 3.36
CA LEU A 68 -0.50 -14.36 4.15
C LEU A 68 -1.79 -13.55 4.29
N GLU A 69 -2.01 -12.99 5.46
CA GLU A 69 -3.14 -12.11 5.74
C GLU A 69 -2.68 -10.65 5.80
N PRO A 70 -3.51 -9.70 5.35
CA PRO A 70 -3.22 -8.27 5.51
C PRO A 70 -3.02 -7.92 6.98
N VAL A 71 -2.01 -7.12 7.28
CA VAL A 71 -1.84 -6.55 8.61
C VAL A 71 -2.97 -5.56 8.87
N ALA A 72 -3.66 -5.69 10.00
CA ALA A 72 -4.73 -4.76 10.38
C ALA A 72 -4.25 -3.30 10.33
N MET A 73 -5.09 -2.40 9.83
CA MET A 73 -4.80 -0.97 9.65
C MET A 73 -3.61 -0.65 8.72
N ARG A 74 -3.23 -1.61 7.85
CA ARG A 74 -2.22 -1.43 6.79
C ARG A 74 -2.86 -1.75 5.44
N LEU A 75 -3.34 -0.73 4.71
CA LEU A 75 -4.08 -0.87 3.45
C LEU A 75 -5.23 -1.90 3.52
N GLU A 76 -5.78 -2.10 4.72
CA GLU A 76 -6.85 -3.06 4.96
C GLU A 76 -8.13 -2.64 4.25
N VAL A 77 -8.66 -3.51 3.38
CA VAL A 77 -9.87 -3.22 2.62
C VAL A 77 -11.07 -3.89 3.26
N LYS A 78 -12.11 -3.11 3.53
CA LYS A 78 -13.40 -3.58 4.08
C LYS A 78 -14.56 -3.06 3.25
N GLU A 79 -15.54 -3.90 3.02
CA GLU A 79 -16.82 -3.45 2.49
C GLU A 79 -17.66 -2.83 3.60
N GLY A 80 -18.03 -1.60 3.39
CA GLY A 80 -18.88 -0.85 4.32
C GLY A 80 -20.36 -0.88 3.92
N VAL A 81 -21.17 -0.19 4.72
CA VAL A 81 -22.60 -0.05 4.44
C VAL A 81 -22.88 0.72 3.15
N ARG A 82 -24.02 0.45 2.50
CA ARG A 82 -24.44 1.09 1.24
C ARG A 82 -23.44 0.93 0.10
N GLY A 83 -22.67 -0.15 0.16
CA GLY A 83 -21.70 -0.49 -0.87
C GLY A 83 -20.49 0.43 -0.92
N CYS A 84 -20.13 1.16 0.13
CA CYS A 84 -18.85 1.87 0.17
C CYS A 84 -17.71 0.90 0.46
N THR A 85 -16.54 1.17 -0.13
CA THR A 85 -15.31 0.47 0.20
C THR A 85 -14.49 1.34 1.14
N LEU A 86 -14.08 0.78 2.28
CA LEU A 86 -13.20 1.41 3.25
C LEU A 86 -11.79 0.87 3.08
N ILE A 87 -10.83 1.75 2.85
CA ILE A 87 -9.40 1.45 2.89
C ILE A 87 -8.86 2.01 4.21
N ASN A 88 -8.43 1.13 5.10
CA ASN A 88 -7.92 1.50 6.42
C ASN A 88 -6.40 1.38 6.45
N ASP A 89 -5.71 2.52 6.51
CA ASP A 89 -4.26 2.64 6.63
C ASP A 89 -3.90 3.55 7.81
N SER A 90 -4.58 3.35 8.95
CA SER A 90 -4.50 4.25 10.10
C SER A 90 -3.43 3.87 11.14
N TYR A 91 -2.56 2.91 10.86
CA TYR A 91 -1.52 2.48 11.81
C TYR A 91 -0.48 3.58 12.05
N ASN A 92 0.01 4.20 10.99
CA ASN A 92 0.88 5.37 11.03
C ASN A 92 0.33 6.45 10.10
N SER A 93 0.55 7.72 10.45
CA SER A 93 0.20 8.85 9.59
C SER A 93 1.47 9.62 9.24
N ASP A 94 1.99 9.39 8.04
CA ASP A 94 3.07 10.16 7.42
C ASP A 94 2.77 10.43 5.96
N PHE A 95 3.52 11.36 5.33
CA PHE A 95 3.24 11.79 3.97
C PHE A 95 3.45 10.67 2.93
N ASN A 96 4.49 9.83 3.10
CA ASN A 96 4.79 8.77 2.16
C ASN A 96 3.74 7.64 2.24
N SER A 97 3.35 7.25 3.46
CA SER A 97 2.26 6.28 3.67
C SER A 97 0.95 6.77 3.05
N LEU A 98 0.65 8.07 3.17
CA LEU A 98 -0.52 8.66 2.55
C LEU A 98 -0.49 8.56 1.02
N ASP A 99 0.67 8.82 0.38
CA ASP A 99 0.79 8.68 -1.09
C ASP A 99 0.57 7.24 -1.54
N ILE A 100 1.14 6.26 -0.83
CA ILE A 100 0.94 4.83 -1.08
C ILE A 100 -0.55 4.45 -0.95
N ALA A 101 -1.22 4.91 0.11
CA ALA A 101 -2.64 4.61 0.33
C ALA A 101 -3.54 5.23 -0.74
N LEU A 102 -3.24 6.45 -1.17
CA LEU A 102 -3.97 7.12 -2.25
C LEU A 102 -3.71 6.48 -3.62
N ASP A 103 -2.48 6.05 -3.90
CA ASP A 103 -2.15 5.29 -5.11
C ASP A 103 -2.89 3.96 -5.14
N PHE A 104 -2.89 3.23 -4.04
CA PHE A 104 -3.65 1.99 -3.89
C PHE A 104 -5.15 2.20 -4.13
N MET A 105 -5.74 3.27 -3.57
CA MET A 105 -7.13 3.65 -3.83
C MET A 105 -7.38 3.90 -5.33
N CYS A 106 -6.45 4.54 -6.03
CA CYS A 106 -6.58 4.86 -7.45
C CYS A 106 -6.51 3.63 -8.36
N ARG A 107 -5.70 2.63 -8.00
CA ARG A 107 -5.55 1.37 -8.76
C ARG A 107 -6.77 0.46 -8.64
N ARG A 108 -7.61 0.67 -7.64
CA ARG A 108 -8.84 -0.11 -7.50
C ARG A 108 -9.87 0.32 -8.54
N PRO A 109 -10.63 -0.63 -9.11
CA PRO A 109 -11.67 -0.29 -10.06
C PRO A 109 -12.68 0.67 -9.43
N ASP A 110 -12.94 1.79 -10.11
CA ASP A 110 -13.94 2.77 -9.69
C ASP A 110 -15.34 2.18 -9.92
N HIS A 111 -15.87 1.57 -8.90
CA HIS A 111 -17.19 0.96 -8.96
C HIS A 111 -18.25 2.07 -8.97
N ASN A 112 -18.75 2.41 -10.16
CA ASN A 112 -19.93 3.26 -10.38
C ASN A 112 -19.78 4.75 -10.07
N GLY A 113 -18.63 5.37 -10.31
CA GLY A 113 -18.43 6.82 -10.15
C GLY A 113 -18.58 7.28 -8.71
N ARG A 114 -18.25 6.44 -7.75
CA ARG A 114 -18.36 6.77 -6.31
C ARG A 114 -17.38 7.86 -5.91
N ARG A 115 -17.83 8.70 -4.98
CA ARG A 115 -16.99 9.76 -4.43
C ARG A 115 -15.82 9.20 -3.63
N ARG A 116 -14.63 9.68 -3.91
CA ARG A 116 -13.44 9.41 -3.13
C ARG A 116 -13.35 10.38 -1.96
N THR A 117 -13.37 9.84 -0.74
CA THR A 117 -13.29 10.61 0.50
C THR A 117 -12.02 10.23 1.23
N LEU A 118 -11.18 11.21 1.57
CA LEU A 118 -10.03 11.05 2.45
C LEU A 118 -10.40 11.47 3.87
N ILE A 119 -10.16 10.59 4.84
CA ILE A 119 -10.22 10.90 6.28
C ILE A 119 -8.78 10.83 6.77
N LEU A 120 -8.23 11.96 7.21
CA LEU A 120 -6.83 12.07 7.62
C LEU A 120 -6.73 12.60 9.06
N SER A 121 -5.93 11.94 9.88
CA SER A 121 -5.51 12.45 11.20
C SER A 121 -4.26 13.33 11.08
N ASP A 122 -3.93 14.04 12.17
CA ASP A 122 -2.71 14.85 12.22
C ASP A 122 -1.46 14.04 11.87
N ILE A 123 -0.55 14.64 11.10
CA ILE A 123 0.77 14.10 10.77
C ILE A 123 1.80 14.81 11.66
N TYR A 124 2.46 14.06 12.56
CA TYR A 124 3.31 14.65 13.60
C TYR A 124 4.81 14.67 13.28
N GLN A 125 5.35 13.75 12.53
CA GLN A 125 6.79 13.57 12.37
C GLN A 125 7.27 13.89 10.95
N SER A 126 6.86 15.03 10.40
CA SER A 126 7.22 15.39 9.02
C SER A 126 8.59 16.03 8.87
N GLY A 127 9.15 16.63 9.93
CA GLY A 127 10.37 17.45 9.84
C GLY A 127 10.18 18.77 9.08
N GLU A 128 8.98 19.08 8.59
CA GLU A 128 8.63 20.27 7.81
C GLU A 128 7.69 21.20 8.59
N ALA A 129 7.59 22.46 8.14
CA ALA A 129 6.58 23.38 8.64
C ALA A 129 5.17 22.86 8.30
N GLN A 130 4.26 22.86 9.27
CA GLN A 130 2.94 22.24 9.15
C GLN A 130 2.11 22.81 7.97
N GLY A 131 2.13 24.11 7.74
CA GLY A 131 1.45 24.71 6.60
C GLY A 131 1.93 24.15 5.26
N LEU A 132 3.26 24.03 5.09
CA LEU A 132 3.83 23.45 3.87
C LEU A 132 3.44 21.98 3.70
N LEU A 133 3.47 21.19 4.80
CA LEU A 133 3.05 19.81 4.79
C LEU A 133 1.60 19.65 4.33
N TYR A 134 0.66 20.39 4.92
CA TYR A 134 -0.74 20.28 4.58
C TYR A 134 -1.09 20.85 3.20
N SER A 135 -0.35 21.83 2.71
CA SER A 135 -0.43 22.26 1.31
C SER A 135 -0.03 21.12 0.35
N LYS A 136 1.07 20.41 0.63
CA LYS A 136 1.46 19.21 -0.14
C LYS A 136 0.42 18.10 -0.07
N VAL A 137 -0.15 17.85 1.12
CA VAL A 137 -1.23 16.87 1.32
C VAL A 137 -2.45 17.23 0.47
N SER A 138 -2.85 18.50 0.46
CA SER A 138 -3.97 18.96 -0.35
C SER A 138 -3.72 18.75 -1.84
N GLN A 139 -2.54 19.12 -2.32
CA GLN A 139 -2.16 18.94 -3.72
C GLN A 139 -2.11 17.45 -4.12
N LEU A 140 -1.52 16.61 -3.28
CA LEU A 140 -1.46 15.16 -3.51
C LEU A 140 -2.87 14.57 -3.61
N ALA A 141 -3.74 14.88 -2.65
CA ALA A 141 -5.10 14.36 -2.62
C ALA A 141 -5.93 14.82 -3.82
N LEU A 142 -5.79 16.09 -4.26
CA LEU A 142 -6.41 16.59 -5.48
C LEU A 142 -5.93 15.83 -6.73
N ASN A 143 -4.61 15.62 -6.86
CA ASN A 143 -4.02 14.90 -7.98
C ASN A 143 -4.48 13.43 -8.04
N ARG A 144 -4.79 12.83 -6.89
CA ARG A 144 -5.34 11.47 -6.75
C ARG A 144 -6.86 11.42 -6.86
N GLY A 145 -7.51 12.53 -7.16
CA GLY A 145 -8.95 12.61 -7.42
C GLY A 145 -9.83 12.50 -6.17
N VAL A 146 -9.32 12.89 -5.00
CA VAL A 146 -10.12 13.02 -3.77
C VAL A 146 -11.10 14.16 -3.94
N GLN A 147 -12.37 13.92 -3.65
CA GLN A 147 -13.48 14.85 -3.84
C GLN A 147 -14.06 15.35 -2.52
N LYS A 148 -13.68 14.72 -1.41
CA LYS A 148 -14.05 15.14 -0.07
C LYS A 148 -12.91 14.87 0.90
N PHE A 149 -12.63 15.86 1.76
CA PHE A 149 -11.61 15.76 2.80
C PHE A 149 -12.25 15.91 4.19
N ILE A 150 -11.87 15.04 5.12
CA ILE A 150 -12.27 15.11 6.52
C ILE A 150 -10.99 15.08 7.35
N GLY A 151 -10.61 16.20 7.90
CA GLY A 151 -9.45 16.34 8.79
C GLY A 151 -9.85 16.07 10.25
N VAL A 152 -9.04 15.29 10.95
CA VAL A 152 -9.21 14.96 12.36
C VAL A 152 -7.96 15.35 13.12
N GLY A 153 -8.05 16.32 14.00
CA GLY A 153 -6.96 16.76 14.85
C GLY A 153 -6.73 18.25 14.88
N LYS A 154 -5.87 18.68 15.81
CA LYS A 154 -5.62 20.11 16.03
C LYS A 154 -4.76 20.72 14.93
N ALA A 155 -3.71 20.00 14.51
CA ALA A 155 -2.80 20.50 13.49
C ALA A 155 -3.52 20.70 12.15
N LEU A 156 -4.38 19.76 11.72
CA LEU A 156 -5.24 19.90 10.56
C LEU A 156 -6.23 21.05 10.68
N LYS A 157 -6.81 21.21 11.88
CA LYS A 157 -7.72 22.35 12.12
C LYS A 157 -7.01 23.69 12.01
N ASP A 158 -5.83 23.82 12.60
CA ASP A 158 -5.04 25.06 12.62
C ASP A 158 -4.51 25.44 11.22
N ASN A 159 -4.35 24.44 10.32
CA ASN A 159 -3.89 24.61 8.94
C ASN A 159 -4.99 24.31 7.90
N SER A 160 -6.25 24.45 8.27
CA SER A 160 -7.38 24.16 7.39
C SER A 160 -7.44 25.03 6.13
N SER A 161 -6.84 26.22 6.15
CA SER A 161 -6.69 27.11 4.99
C SER A 161 -5.85 26.51 3.86
N GLU A 162 -4.98 25.56 4.18
CA GLU A 162 -4.12 24.90 3.20
C GLU A 162 -4.82 23.74 2.47
N ILE A 163 -5.99 23.32 2.95
CA ILE A 163 -6.77 22.23 2.35
C ILE A 163 -7.79 22.82 1.36
N HIS A 164 -7.58 22.58 0.07
CA HIS A 164 -8.43 23.11 -1.02
C HIS A 164 -9.43 22.07 -1.55
N ILE A 165 -9.78 21.07 -0.76
CA ILE A 165 -10.76 20.01 -1.08
C ILE A 165 -11.98 20.20 -0.17
N PRO A 166 -13.20 20.10 -0.72
CA PRO A 166 -14.43 20.22 0.08
C PRO A 166 -14.58 19.18 1.19
#